data_39bc0b13489fc507e3ab011b62aa2e47
#
_entry.id   39bc0b13489fc507e3ab011b62aa2e47
#
_cell.length_a   1.000
_cell.length_b   1.000
_cell.length_c   1.000
_cell.angle_alpha   90.00
_cell.angle_beta   90.00
_cell.angle_gamma   90.00
#
_symmetry.space_group_name_H-M   'P 1'
#
loop_
_entity.id
_entity.type
_entity.pdbx_description
1 polymer ?
#
loop_
_entity_poly.entity_id
_entity_poly.type
_entity_poly.pdbx_seq_one_letter_code
_entity_poly.pdbx_strand_id
1 'polypeptide(L)'
;PYEDGGVMGSKIALFGCVVDKALETLGTVEIGEGLPHPMIDGEWVKTSPNANAAYLITSFTEENVDDAIALTQKAGLEHLYHYGKTFENWGHFDLYKENFPNGLASLKNCVNKAEAKGIKMGTHCLSNFITTNDPYVTPIPDPRLAKVGSSLLTKSIGKADTEIEIASPVFFNQMKNNNL
;
A
#
# COMPACT_ATOMS: atom_id res chain seq x y z
N PRO A 1 -6.54 0.61 -18.92
CA PRO A 1 -7.88 0.25 -19.41
C PRO A 1 -7.96 -1.27 -19.61
N TYR A 2 -9.02 -1.87 -19.09
CA TYR A 2 -9.28 -3.29 -19.25
C TYR A 2 -9.88 -3.51 -20.66
N GLU A 3 -9.27 -4.40 -21.46
CA GLU A 3 -9.70 -4.65 -22.83
C GLU A 3 -10.94 -5.57 -22.92
N ASP A 4 -11.28 -6.23 -21.81
CA ASP A 4 -12.28 -7.29 -21.68
C ASP A 4 -13.67 -6.83 -21.19
N GLY A 5 -14.04 -5.59 -21.46
CA GLY A 5 -15.39 -5.10 -21.17
C GLY A 5 -15.52 -4.14 -20.00
N GLY A 6 -14.40 -3.64 -19.48
CA GLY A 6 -14.40 -2.60 -18.48
C GLY A 6 -14.87 -3.09 -17.09
N VAL A 7 -15.37 -2.17 -16.31
CA VAL A 7 -15.82 -2.45 -14.94
C VAL A 7 -17.29 -2.78 -14.93
N MET A 8 -17.63 -4.04 -15.20
CA MET A 8 -19.03 -4.50 -15.13
C MET A 8 -19.56 -4.38 -13.70
N GLY A 9 -20.78 -3.85 -13.56
CA GLY A 9 -21.42 -3.63 -12.26
C GLY A 9 -21.03 -2.33 -11.56
N SER A 10 -20.21 -1.47 -12.18
CA SER A 10 -19.96 -0.13 -11.67
C SER A 10 -21.24 0.70 -11.66
N LYS A 11 -21.39 1.48 -10.60
CA LYS A 11 -22.50 2.42 -10.43
C LYS A 11 -21.98 3.84 -10.37
N ILE A 12 -22.72 4.77 -10.93
CA ILE A 12 -22.47 6.19 -10.85
C ILE A 12 -23.69 6.83 -10.21
N ALA A 13 -23.51 7.51 -9.09
CA ALA A 13 -24.56 8.32 -8.48
C ALA A 13 -24.37 9.79 -8.90
N LEU A 14 -25.41 10.38 -9.43
CA LEU A 14 -25.45 11.80 -9.80
C LEU A 14 -26.41 12.51 -8.86
N PHE A 15 -26.00 13.65 -8.31
CA PHE A 15 -26.84 14.48 -7.48
C PHE A 15 -26.62 15.96 -7.79
N GLY A 16 -27.64 16.77 -7.51
CA GLY A 16 -27.55 18.22 -7.58
C GLY A 16 -27.88 18.84 -6.23
N CYS A 17 -27.15 19.86 -5.85
CA CYS A 17 -27.39 20.62 -4.63
C CYS A 17 -26.83 22.03 -4.74
N VAL A 18 -27.16 22.91 -3.79
CA VAL A 18 -26.50 24.22 -3.67
C VAL A 18 -25.06 23.99 -3.15
N VAL A 19 -24.15 24.91 -3.51
CA VAL A 19 -22.69 24.74 -3.29
C VAL A 19 -22.34 24.48 -1.82
N ASP A 20 -22.94 25.22 -0.91
CA ASP A 20 -22.71 25.10 0.55
C ASP A 20 -23.27 23.83 1.17
N LYS A 21 -24.06 23.03 0.41
CA LYS A 21 -24.57 21.72 0.82
C LYS A 21 -23.88 20.56 0.14
N ALA A 22 -22.84 20.81 -0.67
CA ALA A 22 -22.22 19.81 -1.49
C ALA A 22 -21.63 18.63 -0.67
N LEU A 23 -20.88 18.90 0.39
CA LEU A 23 -20.30 17.87 1.25
C LEU A 23 -21.36 17.09 2.03
N GLU A 24 -22.35 17.77 2.59
CA GLU A 24 -23.47 17.13 3.30
C GLU A 24 -24.24 16.17 2.38
N THR A 25 -24.54 16.63 1.16
CA THR A 25 -25.22 15.81 0.14
C THR A 25 -24.36 14.63 -0.29
N LEU A 26 -23.04 14.86 -0.51
CA LEU A 26 -22.10 13.79 -0.86
C LEU A 26 -22.05 12.72 0.24
N GLY A 27 -21.95 13.11 1.51
CA GLY A 27 -21.96 12.17 2.62
C GLY A 27 -23.24 11.33 2.69
N THR A 28 -24.39 11.96 2.43
CA THR A 28 -25.68 11.24 2.34
C THR A 28 -25.70 10.24 1.20
N VAL A 29 -25.14 10.58 0.04
CA VAL A 29 -25.04 9.68 -1.12
C VAL A 29 -24.08 8.52 -0.82
N GLU A 30 -22.92 8.79 -0.22
CA GLU A 30 -21.97 7.74 0.17
C GLU A 30 -22.64 6.70 1.10
N ILE A 31 -23.35 7.14 2.12
CA ILE A 31 -24.06 6.25 3.05
C ILE A 31 -25.20 5.50 2.35
N GLY A 32 -26.03 6.22 1.59
CA GLY A 32 -27.19 5.64 0.91
C GLY A 32 -26.85 4.61 -0.16
N GLU A 33 -25.72 4.77 -0.84
CA GLU A 33 -25.24 3.86 -1.89
C GLU A 33 -24.26 2.79 -1.35
N GLY A 34 -23.97 2.78 -0.05
CA GLY A 34 -23.02 1.86 0.56
C GLY A 34 -21.58 2.07 0.09
N LEU A 35 -21.22 3.29 -0.26
CA LEU A 35 -19.86 3.68 -0.63
C LEU A 35 -18.99 3.86 0.62
N PRO A 36 -17.65 3.80 0.49
CA PRO A 36 -16.76 4.10 1.59
C PRO A 36 -17.04 5.47 2.20
N HIS A 37 -17.36 5.49 3.50
CA HIS A 37 -17.63 6.69 4.28
C HIS A 37 -16.77 6.69 5.56
N PRO A 38 -15.43 6.89 5.42
CA PRO A 38 -14.52 6.75 6.54
C PRO A 38 -14.73 7.85 7.59
N MET A 39 -14.65 7.45 8.85
CA MET A 39 -14.83 8.32 10.02
C MET A 39 -13.53 8.45 10.81
N ILE A 40 -13.26 9.64 11.36
CA ILE A 40 -12.19 9.91 12.32
C ILE A 40 -12.83 10.56 13.54
N ASP A 41 -12.65 9.94 14.69
CA ASP A 41 -13.17 10.44 15.98
C ASP A 41 -14.69 10.75 15.95
N GLY A 42 -15.45 9.96 15.20
CA GLY A 42 -16.90 10.13 15.05
C GLY A 42 -17.34 11.14 14.01
N GLU A 43 -16.41 11.78 13.31
CA GLU A 43 -16.66 12.73 12.23
C GLU A 43 -16.27 12.16 10.87
N TRP A 44 -17.01 12.51 9.84
CA TRP A 44 -16.66 12.11 8.47
C TRP A 44 -15.33 12.74 8.04
N VAL A 45 -14.41 11.92 7.48
CA VAL A 45 -13.06 12.35 7.10
C VAL A 45 -13.04 13.63 6.26
N LYS A 46 -13.98 13.78 5.31
CA LYS A 46 -13.99 14.94 4.41
C LYS A 46 -14.36 16.27 5.11
N THR A 47 -14.97 16.22 6.28
CA THR A 47 -15.35 17.40 7.07
C THR A 47 -14.57 17.50 8.37
N SER A 48 -13.89 16.44 8.79
CA SER A 48 -13.12 16.43 10.02
C SER A 48 -11.87 17.32 9.92
N PRO A 49 -11.62 18.20 10.89
CA PRO A 49 -10.39 18.97 10.97
C PRO A 49 -9.14 18.06 11.09
N ASN A 50 -9.31 16.87 11.67
CA ASN A 50 -8.23 15.89 11.84
C ASN A 50 -7.77 15.24 10.53
N ALA A 51 -8.59 15.32 9.46
CA ALA A 51 -8.20 14.82 8.14
C ALA A 51 -7.09 15.63 7.47
N ASN A 52 -6.90 16.87 7.89
CA ASN A 52 -5.89 17.78 7.34
C ASN A 52 -4.63 17.86 8.21
N ALA A 53 -4.47 16.95 9.16
CA ALA A 53 -3.29 16.92 10.00
C ALA A 53 -2.03 16.73 9.14
N ALA A 54 -1.13 17.71 9.23
CA ALA A 54 0.15 17.64 8.53
C ALA A 54 1.11 16.68 9.24
N TYR A 55 2.02 16.08 8.47
CA TYR A 55 2.98 15.10 8.98
C TYR A 55 4.38 15.33 8.41
N LEU A 56 5.40 14.95 9.16
CA LEU A 56 6.76 14.88 8.69
C LEU A 56 6.99 13.55 7.99
N ILE A 57 7.41 13.58 6.73
CA ILE A 57 7.88 12.39 6.02
C ILE A 57 9.39 12.31 6.15
N THR A 58 9.90 11.26 6.78
CA THR A 58 11.34 10.99 6.84
C THR A 58 11.60 9.50 7.04
N SER A 59 12.85 9.09 6.82
CA SER A 59 13.29 7.73 7.16
C SER A 59 14.09 7.78 8.45
N PHE A 60 13.88 6.79 9.29
CA PHE A 60 14.59 6.64 10.56
C PHE A 60 14.82 5.15 10.86
N THR A 61 15.66 4.88 11.84
CA THR A 61 15.89 3.55 12.42
C THR A 61 15.42 3.54 13.86
N GLU A 62 15.37 2.38 14.49
CA GLU A 62 15.10 2.29 15.93
C GLU A 62 16.10 3.14 16.75
N GLU A 63 17.36 3.23 16.31
CA GLU A 63 18.42 3.95 16.99
C GLU A 63 18.20 5.48 16.97
N ASN A 64 17.75 6.04 15.83
CA ASN A 64 17.65 7.50 15.64
C ASN A 64 16.21 8.03 15.57
N VAL A 65 15.21 7.24 15.90
CA VAL A 65 13.80 7.67 15.88
C VAL A 65 13.53 8.88 16.79
N ASP A 66 14.30 9.04 17.88
CA ASP A 66 14.14 10.16 18.81
C ASP A 66 14.44 11.50 18.12
N ASP A 67 15.40 11.54 17.18
CA ASP A 67 15.70 12.74 16.39
C ASP A 67 14.54 13.09 15.45
N ALA A 68 13.93 12.09 14.80
CA ALA A 68 12.76 12.28 13.94
C ALA A 68 11.55 12.79 14.75
N ILE A 69 11.33 12.25 15.94
CA ILE A 69 10.29 12.69 16.88
C ILE A 69 10.53 14.15 17.30
N ALA A 70 11.76 14.48 17.71
CA ALA A 70 12.12 15.84 18.12
C ALA A 70 11.94 16.85 16.98
N LEU A 71 12.30 16.48 15.74
CA LEU A 71 12.10 17.31 14.56
C LEU A 71 10.61 17.53 14.28
N THR A 72 9.80 16.47 14.39
CA THR A 72 8.33 16.54 14.23
C THR A 72 7.72 17.52 15.23
N GLN A 73 8.10 17.43 16.51
CA GLN A 73 7.64 18.36 17.57
C GLN A 73 8.08 19.80 17.29
N LYS A 74 9.35 19.99 16.91
CA LYS A 74 9.90 21.32 16.59
C LYS A 74 9.19 21.98 15.41
N ALA A 75 8.71 21.17 14.45
CA ALA A 75 7.89 21.64 13.33
C ALA A 75 6.44 21.92 13.70
N GLY A 76 6.01 21.63 14.93
CA GLY A 76 4.61 21.76 15.33
C GLY A 76 3.68 20.73 14.71
N LEU A 77 4.21 19.58 14.32
CA LEU A 77 3.46 18.50 13.68
C LEU A 77 3.13 17.40 14.69
N GLU A 78 2.01 16.73 14.48
CA GLU A 78 1.53 15.64 15.34
C GLU A 78 1.70 14.26 14.72
N HIS A 79 2.17 14.17 13.47
CA HIS A 79 2.31 12.92 12.75
C HIS A 79 3.71 12.79 12.17
N LEU A 80 4.29 11.60 12.32
CA LEU A 80 5.56 11.18 11.76
C LEU A 80 5.34 10.00 10.82
N TYR A 81 5.77 10.11 9.57
CA TYR A 81 5.58 9.09 8.55
C TYR A 81 6.94 8.54 8.09
N HIS A 82 7.16 7.25 8.33
CA HIS A 82 8.35 6.56 7.85
C HIS A 82 8.18 6.14 6.39
N TYR A 83 8.98 6.72 5.52
CA TYR A 83 8.81 6.54 4.07
C TYR A 83 9.59 5.36 3.52
N GLY A 84 10.86 5.22 3.81
CA GLY A 84 11.76 4.29 3.13
C GLY A 84 12.21 3.10 3.96
N LYS A 85 12.31 1.94 3.31
CA LYS A 85 12.87 0.73 3.91
C LYS A 85 12.22 0.32 5.24
N THR A 86 10.89 0.34 5.29
CA THR A 86 10.16 -0.25 6.41
C THR A 86 10.19 -1.77 6.28
N PHE A 87 9.98 -2.28 5.07
CA PHE A 87 9.84 -3.70 4.79
C PHE A 87 10.90 -4.19 3.80
N GLU A 88 11.40 -5.40 4.04
CA GLU A 88 12.28 -6.15 3.11
C GLU A 88 11.53 -6.61 1.87
N ASN A 89 10.27 -6.98 2.06
CA ASN A 89 9.37 -7.50 1.04
C ASN A 89 7.95 -6.98 1.26
N TRP A 90 7.16 -7.03 0.23
CA TRP A 90 5.72 -6.83 0.30
C TRP A 90 5.02 -8.13 -0.05
N GLY A 91 4.10 -8.55 0.79
CA GLY A 91 3.46 -9.84 0.84
C GLY A 91 3.43 -10.34 2.27
N HIS A 92 4.58 -10.76 2.79
CA HIS A 92 4.76 -11.09 4.21
C HIS A 92 5.08 -9.88 5.08
N PHE A 93 5.54 -8.77 4.49
CA PHE A 93 5.88 -7.52 5.19
C PHE A 93 6.92 -7.71 6.29
N ASP A 94 7.96 -8.50 6.01
CA ASP A 94 9.09 -8.64 6.92
C ASP A 94 9.79 -7.31 7.09
N LEU A 95 10.04 -6.91 8.33
CA LEU A 95 10.65 -5.62 8.62
C LEU A 95 12.13 -5.57 8.23
N TYR A 96 12.55 -4.44 7.67
CA TYR A 96 13.92 -4.22 7.23
C TYR A 96 14.88 -4.20 8.43
N LYS A 97 15.76 -5.20 8.50
CA LYS A 97 16.58 -5.48 9.68
C LYS A 97 17.58 -4.39 10.04
N GLU A 98 18.07 -3.65 9.05
CA GLU A 98 18.98 -2.53 9.31
C GLU A 98 18.28 -1.40 10.08
N ASN A 99 16.99 -1.17 9.80
CA ASN A 99 16.22 -0.13 10.46
C ASN A 99 15.55 -0.64 11.75
N PHE A 100 15.13 -1.91 11.76
CA PHE A 100 14.36 -2.53 12.83
C PHE A 100 14.95 -3.90 13.18
N PRO A 101 16.11 -3.95 13.89
CA PRO A 101 16.90 -5.18 14.08
C PRO A 101 16.13 -6.29 14.82
N ASN A 102 15.19 -5.95 15.69
CA ASN A 102 14.33 -6.90 16.39
C ASN A 102 12.94 -7.01 15.76
N GLY A 103 12.82 -6.66 14.46
CA GLY A 103 11.57 -6.74 13.72
C GLY A 103 10.45 -5.93 14.35
N LEU A 104 9.28 -6.54 14.53
CA LEU A 104 8.09 -5.87 15.06
C LEU A 104 8.31 -5.24 16.47
N ALA A 105 9.19 -5.82 17.27
CA ALA A 105 9.51 -5.26 18.59
C ALA A 105 10.21 -3.89 18.46
N SER A 106 11.15 -3.75 17.52
CA SER A 106 11.80 -2.47 17.20
C SER A 106 10.80 -1.43 16.72
N LEU A 107 9.92 -1.78 15.79
CA LEU A 107 8.90 -0.85 15.28
C LEU A 107 7.93 -0.43 16.38
N LYS A 108 7.47 -1.37 17.21
CA LYS A 108 6.62 -1.05 18.37
C LYS A 108 7.32 -0.11 19.37
N ASN A 109 8.61 -0.30 19.59
CA ASN A 109 9.39 0.62 20.43
C ASN A 109 9.40 2.04 19.86
N CYS A 110 9.59 2.18 18.54
CA CYS A 110 9.50 3.48 17.86
C CYS A 110 8.11 4.12 18.04
N VAL A 111 7.04 3.35 17.83
CA VAL A 111 5.66 3.82 18.03
C VAL A 111 5.42 4.29 19.45
N ASN A 112 5.81 3.49 20.45
CA ASN A 112 5.64 3.84 21.86
C ASN A 112 6.39 5.13 22.25
N LYS A 113 7.60 5.33 21.70
CA LYS A 113 8.36 6.57 21.91
C LYS A 113 7.65 7.79 21.30
N ALA A 114 7.09 7.64 20.10
CA ALA A 114 6.33 8.71 19.44
C ALA A 114 5.05 9.04 20.23
N GLU A 115 4.27 8.03 20.61
CA GLU A 115 3.04 8.19 21.39
C GLU A 115 3.29 8.85 22.75
N ALA A 116 4.36 8.51 23.43
CA ALA A 116 4.78 9.16 24.69
C ALA A 116 5.06 10.68 24.52
N LYS A 117 5.25 11.14 23.28
CA LYS A 117 5.43 12.55 22.91
C LYS A 117 4.21 13.16 22.21
N GLY A 118 3.08 12.45 22.18
CA GLY A 118 1.85 12.88 21.53
C GLY A 118 1.89 12.83 20.02
N ILE A 119 2.86 12.09 19.43
CA ILE A 119 3.03 11.95 17.97
C ILE A 119 2.47 10.60 17.51
N LYS A 120 1.61 10.63 16.50
CA LYS A 120 1.15 9.44 15.80
C LYS A 120 2.15 9.04 14.73
N MET A 121 2.47 7.75 14.65
CA MET A 121 3.43 7.23 13.68
C MET A 121 2.75 6.40 12.62
N GLY A 122 3.12 6.65 11.36
CA GLY A 122 2.70 5.87 10.20
C GLY A 122 3.87 5.36 9.39
N THR A 123 3.62 4.40 8.51
CA THR A 123 4.63 3.86 7.60
C THR A 123 4.07 3.62 6.20
N HIS A 124 4.96 3.69 5.21
CA HIS A 124 4.61 3.40 3.83
C HIS A 124 4.45 1.90 3.60
N CYS A 125 3.32 1.51 3.03
CA CYS A 125 3.11 0.16 2.51
C CYS A 125 2.16 0.19 1.32
N LEU A 126 2.28 -0.80 0.44
CA LEU A 126 1.34 -1.06 -0.64
C LEU A 126 0.79 -2.48 -0.47
N SER A 127 -0.43 -2.58 0.01
CA SER A 127 -1.08 -3.86 0.33
C SER A 127 -1.56 -4.64 -0.91
N ASN A 128 -1.54 -4.02 -2.08
CA ASN A 128 -1.91 -4.64 -3.36
C ASN A 128 -0.71 -5.11 -4.19
N PHE A 129 0.49 -5.06 -3.63
CA PHE A 129 1.72 -5.56 -4.23
C PHE A 129 2.30 -6.74 -3.49
N ILE A 130 2.90 -7.64 -4.25
CA ILE A 130 3.80 -8.67 -3.75
C ILE A 130 5.12 -8.51 -4.49
N THR A 131 6.21 -8.30 -3.76
CA THR A 131 7.53 -8.15 -4.36
C THR A 131 8.10 -9.51 -4.78
N THR A 132 8.95 -9.51 -5.79
CA THR A 132 9.52 -10.76 -6.35
C THR A 132 10.42 -11.52 -5.36
N ASN A 133 10.95 -10.85 -4.34
CA ASN A 133 11.74 -11.47 -3.28
C ASN A 133 10.88 -12.03 -2.13
N ASP A 134 9.56 -11.85 -2.18
CA ASP A 134 8.66 -12.38 -1.17
C ASP A 134 8.50 -13.91 -1.30
N PRO A 135 8.37 -14.67 -0.19
CA PRO A 135 8.13 -16.11 -0.22
C PRO A 135 6.89 -16.55 -1.03
N TYR A 136 5.93 -15.67 -1.26
CA TYR A 136 4.82 -15.96 -2.18
C TYR A 136 5.28 -16.08 -3.64
N VAL A 137 6.44 -15.51 -4.01
CA VAL A 137 6.93 -15.49 -5.40
C VAL A 137 8.19 -16.34 -5.58
N THR A 138 9.11 -16.31 -4.64
CA THR A 138 10.44 -16.91 -4.76
C THR A 138 10.72 -17.88 -3.60
N PRO A 139 11.28 -19.05 -3.82
CA PRO A 139 11.84 -19.58 -5.10
C PRO A 139 10.81 -20.19 -6.04
N ILE A 140 9.60 -20.50 -5.56
CA ILE A 140 8.53 -21.10 -6.35
C ILE A 140 7.27 -20.30 -6.09
N PRO A 141 6.63 -19.73 -7.14
CA PRO A 141 5.40 -18.98 -6.96
C PRO A 141 4.29 -19.79 -6.29
N ASP A 142 3.63 -19.19 -5.31
CA ASP A 142 2.50 -19.78 -4.62
C ASP A 142 1.35 -20.05 -5.62
N PRO A 143 0.77 -21.27 -5.64
CA PRO A 143 -0.29 -21.62 -6.59
C PRO A 143 -1.57 -20.78 -6.43
N ARG A 144 -1.73 -20.08 -5.29
CA ARG A 144 -2.86 -19.15 -5.04
C ARG A 144 -2.72 -17.81 -5.74
N LEU A 145 -1.51 -17.46 -6.20
CA LEU A 145 -1.32 -16.22 -6.97
C LEU A 145 -2.12 -16.27 -8.28
N ALA A 146 -2.72 -15.14 -8.63
CA ALA A 146 -3.44 -15.02 -9.89
C ALA A 146 -2.51 -15.26 -11.07
N LYS A 147 -2.95 -16.13 -12.00
CA LYS A 147 -2.24 -16.42 -13.24
C LYS A 147 -2.86 -15.59 -14.36
N VAL A 148 -2.06 -14.75 -14.98
CA VAL A 148 -2.52 -13.92 -16.11
C VAL A 148 -2.39 -14.64 -17.46
N GLY A 149 -1.64 -15.76 -17.52
CA GLY A 149 -1.52 -16.60 -18.70
C GLY A 149 -0.55 -17.76 -18.48
N SER A 150 -0.52 -18.68 -19.45
CA SER A 150 0.38 -19.81 -19.46
C SER A 150 0.65 -20.29 -20.87
N SER A 151 1.77 -21.01 -21.06
CA SER A 151 2.04 -21.77 -22.28
C SER A 151 2.69 -23.10 -21.91
N LEU A 152 2.56 -24.08 -22.78
CA LEU A 152 3.20 -25.38 -22.58
C LEU A 152 4.63 -25.35 -23.11
N LEU A 153 5.54 -26.00 -22.41
CA LEU A 153 6.87 -26.30 -22.94
C LEU A 153 6.74 -27.32 -24.07
N THR A 154 7.38 -27.07 -25.21
CA THR A 154 7.45 -28.02 -26.33
C THR A 154 8.71 -28.88 -26.25
N LYS A 155 9.68 -28.50 -25.40
CA LYS A 155 10.92 -29.22 -25.16
C LYS A 155 11.27 -29.17 -23.66
N SER A 156 11.90 -30.23 -23.17
CA SER A 156 12.41 -30.23 -21.81
C SER A 156 13.50 -29.19 -21.62
N ILE A 157 13.52 -28.55 -20.45
CA ILE A 157 14.49 -27.52 -20.08
C ILE A 157 15.39 -28.03 -18.94
N GLY A 158 16.67 -27.66 -18.99
CA GLY A 158 17.64 -27.88 -17.94
C GLY A 158 18.06 -26.59 -17.23
N LYS A 159 18.84 -26.75 -16.16
CA LYS A 159 19.27 -25.56 -15.35
C LYS A 159 20.18 -24.58 -16.10
N ALA A 160 20.87 -25.06 -17.17
CA ALA A 160 21.81 -24.26 -17.96
C ALA A 160 21.18 -23.63 -19.20
N ASP A 161 19.92 -23.93 -19.50
CA ASP A 161 19.27 -23.42 -20.69
C ASP A 161 18.93 -21.92 -20.49
N THR A 162 19.31 -21.12 -21.47
CA THR A 162 19.03 -19.69 -21.53
C THR A 162 17.86 -19.37 -22.43
N GLU A 163 17.36 -20.34 -23.19
CA GLU A 163 16.23 -20.25 -24.10
C GLU A 163 15.19 -21.31 -23.76
N ILE A 164 13.92 -20.98 -23.93
CA ILE A 164 12.78 -21.84 -23.65
C ILE A 164 11.91 -21.95 -24.87
N GLU A 165 11.67 -23.19 -25.36
CA GLU A 165 10.72 -23.43 -26.42
C GLU A 165 9.32 -23.65 -25.87
N ILE A 166 8.35 -22.87 -26.32
CA ILE A 166 6.96 -22.87 -25.85
C ILE A 166 5.97 -22.96 -27.01
N ALA A 167 4.80 -23.53 -26.76
CA ALA A 167 3.75 -23.74 -27.77
C ALA A 167 3.20 -22.42 -28.35
N SER A 168 3.15 -21.36 -27.55
CA SER A 168 2.71 -20.04 -27.98
C SER A 168 3.39 -18.93 -27.17
N PRO A 169 4.11 -18.02 -27.85
CA PRO A 169 4.70 -16.84 -27.19
C PRO A 169 3.73 -15.64 -27.09
N VAL A 170 2.51 -15.74 -27.62
CA VAL A 170 1.58 -14.61 -27.78
C VAL A 170 1.36 -13.89 -26.45
N PHE A 171 1.10 -14.62 -25.38
CA PHE A 171 0.90 -14.04 -24.06
C PHE A 171 2.13 -13.22 -23.59
N PHE A 172 3.34 -13.79 -23.74
CA PHE A 172 4.56 -13.13 -23.28
C PHE A 172 4.90 -11.89 -24.12
N ASN A 173 4.57 -11.90 -25.41
CA ASN A 173 4.77 -10.76 -26.29
C ASN A 173 3.78 -9.62 -26.02
N GLN A 174 2.63 -9.93 -25.45
CA GLN A 174 1.58 -8.96 -25.12
C GLN A 174 1.63 -8.51 -23.66
N MET A 175 2.47 -9.14 -22.84
CA MET A 175 2.60 -8.80 -21.43
C MET A 175 3.10 -7.37 -21.29
N LYS A 176 2.21 -6.49 -20.80
CA LYS A 176 2.57 -5.11 -20.47
C LYS A 176 3.30 -5.09 -19.14
N ASN A 177 4.40 -4.37 -19.09
CA ASN A 177 5.05 -4.08 -17.83
C ASN A 177 4.09 -3.22 -17.00
N ASN A 178 3.57 -3.77 -15.94
CA ASN A 178 2.69 -3.06 -15.03
C ASN A 178 3.54 -2.30 -14.01
N ASN A 179 3.99 -1.13 -14.42
CA ASN A 179 4.64 -0.19 -13.52
C ASN A 179 3.56 0.62 -12.80
N LEU A 180 2.85 -0.03 -11.91
CA LEU A 180 2.09 0.73 -10.93
C LEU A 180 3.01 1.36 -9.95
#